data_0c6714427e2aff88cea966e7d32432d7
#
_entry.id   0c6714427e2aff88cea966e7d32432d7
#
_cell.length_a   1.000
_cell.length_b   1.000
_cell.length_c   1.000
_cell.angle_alpha   90.00
_cell.angle_beta   90.00
_cell.angle_gamma   90.00
#
_symmetry.space_group_name_H-M   'P 1'
#
loop_
_entity.id
_entity.type
_entity.pdbx_description
1 polymer ?
#
loop_
_entity_poly.entity_id
_entity_poly.type
_entity_poly.pdbx_seq_one_letter_code
_entity_poly.pdbx_strand_id
1 'polypeptide(L)'
;MIKTKLLAFALAVVMCVCMAVVPAFADSSPLYGDSNLDNKITILDATTIQMHLAKKLQLDTQAEKLSDVNGDNAITILDATIIQQFLANHIDKFPVQEDSDMTKVDPVVDFYFSNNRKWKQCYVYIYNSETGEPQTAWPGMLLSGGSVNTYGETVYKFTADTSKYDRVIFNNGTGQSTDTPLTVCNSGYFINSTTKDVRFIAALYPFGQEKEGTIKQVNLEYSKGYNKRITIWTPVGYDANDKDKKYSVLYMTDGQNLFGTDENCSPNEWEVDETVLSYMQNGGDGIIVVGIDNANAKRDSELTPDIGDVIPKYNNGGFKNGTGQAYADFVVDKVIPYVEQNYNTNDIRGIAGSSSGGIESFYIGMEHMDKFDYIGAISPAFLLYDKNTWSTYLSKFDFTDSSKLPRIYFFNGNSKYDSLEQELYPNAVAMQGWMEEKGYPSSLMKTVVDKDATHNEMFWAIYFPEALAFGLGY
;
A
#
# COMPACT_ATOMS: atom_id res chain seq x y z
N MET A 1 75.80 -17.98 28.93
CA MET A 1 74.75 -18.99 28.51
C MET A 1 73.46 -18.96 29.32
N ILE A 2 73.41 -18.46 30.54
CA ILE A 2 72.18 -18.45 31.38
C ILE A 2 71.23 -17.28 31.07
N LYS A 3 71.76 -16.12 30.65
CA LYS A 3 70.95 -14.92 30.31
C LYS A 3 70.13 -15.07 29.01
N THR A 4 70.66 -15.83 28.08
CA THR A 4 69.93 -16.07 26.79
C THR A 4 68.79 -17.08 26.90
N LYS A 5 68.84 -18.04 27.83
CA LYS A 5 67.73 -19.01 28.06
C LYS A 5 66.59 -18.41 28.87
N LEU A 6 66.85 -17.43 29.75
CA LEU A 6 65.79 -16.71 30.46
C LEU A 6 65.00 -15.77 29.51
N LEU A 7 65.67 -15.16 28.54
CA LEU A 7 64.97 -14.29 27.57
C LEU A 7 64.08 -15.08 26.60
N ALA A 8 64.50 -16.28 26.20
CA ALA A 8 63.72 -17.17 25.37
C ALA A 8 62.46 -17.74 26.09
N PHE A 9 62.62 -17.99 27.42
CA PHE A 9 61.44 -18.48 28.20
C PHE A 9 60.46 -17.34 28.51
N ALA A 10 60.92 -16.13 28.75
CA ALA A 10 60.05 -14.95 28.91
C ALA A 10 59.32 -14.59 27.63
N LEU A 11 59.95 -14.73 26.44
CA LEU A 11 59.29 -14.50 25.15
C LEU A 11 58.25 -15.58 24.81
N ALA A 12 58.52 -16.85 25.19
CA ALA A 12 57.56 -17.94 24.99
C ALA A 12 56.34 -17.83 25.92
N VAL A 13 56.51 -17.36 27.15
CA VAL A 13 55.43 -17.13 28.10
C VAL A 13 54.60 -15.89 27.70
N VAL A 14 55.23 -14.84 27.17
CA VAL A 14 54.51 -13.68 26.62
C VAL A 14 53.76 -14.02 25.34
N MET A 15 54.25 -14.89 24.46
CA MET A 15 53.53 -15.40 23.31
C MET A 15 52.38 -16.35 23.67
N CYS A 16 52.49 -17.15 24.73
CA CYS A 16 51.39 -18.01 25.19
C CYS A 16 50.28 -17.24 25.92
N VAL A 17 50.57 -16.09 26.53
CA VAL A 17 49.57 -15.25 27.20
C VAL A 17 48.85 -14.34 26.20
N CYS A 18 49.44 -14.02 25.04
CA CYS A 18 48.76 -13.29 23.96
C CYS A 18 47.89 -14.15 23.08
N MET A 19 47.84 -15.48 23.23
CA MET A 19 46.92 -16.36 22.50
C MET A 19 45.70 -16.80 23.31
N ALA A 20 45.42 -16.21 24.46
CA ALA A 20 44.30 -16.59 25.32
C ALA A 20 43.34 -15.44 25.65
N VAL A 21 43.28 -14.43 24.81
CA VAL A 21 42.15 -13.49 24.80
C VAL A 21 41.67 -13.37 23.35
N VAL A 22 41.08 -14.44 22.83
CA VAL A 22 40.01 -14.29 21.89
C VAL A 22 38.85 -13.79 22.75
N PRO A 23 38.35 -12.57 22.55
CA PRO A 23 37.03 -12.27 23.12
C PRO A 23 36.11 -13.34 22.57
N ALA A 24 35.49 -14.10 23.43
CA ALA A 24 34.29 -14.83 23.06
C ALA A 24 33.36 -13.73 22.53
N PHE A 25 33.25 -13.62 21.20
CA PHE A 25 32.08 -13.00 20.61
C PHE A 25 30.94 -13.83 21.17
N ALA A 26 30.22 -13.28 22.09
CA ALA A 26 28.91 -13.80 22.39
C ALA A 26 28.21 -13.95 21.01
N ASP A 27 27.79 -15.14 20.72
CA ASP A 27 27.02 -15.48 19.54
C ASP A 27 25.73 -14.68 19.68
N SER A 28 25.79 -13.39 19.26
CA SER A 28 24.60 -12.58 19.19
C SER A 28 23.85 -13.10 17.98
N SER A 29 22.70 -13.68 18.21
CA SER A 29 21.78 -14.08 17.14
C SER A 29 21.69 -12.95 16.12
N PRO A 30 21.68 -13.27 14.82
CA PRO A 30 21.57 -12.27 13.78
C PRO A 30 20.38 -11.34 14.04
N LEU A 31 20.58 -10.04 13.98
CA LEU A 31 19.52 -9.06 14.15
C LEU A 31 18.81 -8.88 12.79
N TYR A 32 17.94 -9.83 12.45
CA TYR A 32 17.13 -9.70 11.23
C TYR A 32 16.29 -8.43 11.28
N GLY A 33 16.14 -7.77 10.14
CA GLY A 33 15.49 -6.48 10.01
C GLY A 33 16.42 -5.27 10.15
N ASP A 34 17.69 -5.46 10.55
CA ASP A 34 18.71 -4.41 10.61
C ASP A 34 19.41 -4.28 9.24
N SER A 35 18.75 -3.66 8.30
CA SER A 35 19.20 -3.54 6.91
C SER A 35 20.28 -2.47 6.73
N ASN A 36 20.42 -1.53 7.68
CA ASN A 36 21.39 -0.45 7.64
C ASN A 36 22.59 -0.70 8.56
N LEU A 37 22.62 -1.82 9.29
CA LEU A 37 23.66 -2.30 10.20
C LEU A 37 23.93 -1.34 11.37
N ASP A 38 22.90 -0.64 11.87
CA ASP A 38 23.04 0.28 13.02
C ASP A 38 22.71 -0.39 14.38
N ASN A 39 22.49 -1.70 14.39
CA ASN A 39 22.07 -2.54 15.50
C ASN A 39 20.72 -2.15 16.13
N LYS A 40 19.80 -1.65 15.31
CA LYS A 40 18.42 -1.39 15.67
C LYS A 40 17.52 -1.77 14.53
N ILE A 41 16.26 -2.09 14.86
CA ILE A 41 15.22 -2.26 13.85
C ILE A 41 14.32 -1.04 13.89
N THR A 42 14.32 -0.28 12.83
CA THR A 42 13.58 0.99 12.69
C THR A 42 12.99 1.09 11.29
N ILE A 43 12.20 2.10 11.04
CA ILE A 43 11.66 2.38 9.69
C ILE A 43 12.78 2.67 8.66
N LEU A 44 13.97 3.04 9.14
CA LEU A 44 15.12 3.29 8.26
C LEU A 44 15.58 2.02 7.57
N ASP A 45 15.38 0.86 8.19
CA ASP A 45 15.76 -0.41 7.61
C ASP A 45 14.84 -0.77 6.44
N ALA A 46 13.54 -0.58 6.61
CA ALA A 46 12.60 -0.69 5.50
C ALA A 46 12.94 0.30 4.37
N THR A 47 13.27 1.55 4.71
CA THR A 47 13.72 2.56 3.73
C THR A 47 15.03 2.16 3.04
N THR A 48 15.95 1.54 3.76
CA THR A 48 17.22 1.05 3.21
C THR A 48 16.99 -0.04 2.15
N ILE A 49 16.09 -0.98 2.42
CA ILE A 49 15.66 -1.97 1.42
C ILE A 49 15.07 -1.29 0.18
N GLN A 50 14.16 -0.34 0.36
CA GLN A 50 13.55 0.38 -0.75
C GLN A 50 14.56 1.16 -1.59
N MET A 51 15.53 1.81 -0.95
CA MET A 51 16.62 2.48 -1.65
C MET A 51 17.51 1.50 -2.44
N HIS A 52 17.72 0.29 -1.91
CA HIS A 52 18.40 -0.77 -2.61
C HIS A 52 17.62 -1.21 -3.86
N LEU A 53 16.35 -1.48 -3.74
CA LEU A 53 15.47 -1.87 -4.84
C LEU A 53 15.38 -0.77 -5.91
N ALA A 54 15.35 0.49 -5.49
CA ALA A 54 15.39 1.65 -6.39
C ALA A 54 16.79 1.92 -6.99
N LYS A 55 17.78 1.05 -6.74
CA LYS A 55 19.19 1.18 -7.20
C LYS A 55 19.87 2.48 -6.77
N LYS A 56 19.41 3.08 -5.66
CA LYS A 56 20.01 4.29 -5.05
C LYS A 56 21.02 3.97 -3.97
N LEU A 57 20.99 2.75 -3.45
CA LEU A 57 21.90 2.21 -2.45
C LEU A 57 22.25 0.76 -2.84
N GLN A 58 23.45 0.31 -2.53
CA GLN A 58 23.85 -1.08 -2.62
C GLN A 58 24.04 -1.63 -1.21
N LEU A 59 23.32 -2.69 -0.87
CA LEU A 59 23.54 -3.43 0.37
C LEU A 59 24.84 -4.26 0.25
N ASP A 60 25.56 -4.44 1.35
CA ASP A 60 26.60 -5.44 1.42
C ASP A 60 26.02 -6.82 1.78
N THR A 61 26.84 -7.85 1.71
CA THR A 61 26.38 -9.24 1.94
C THR A 61 25.78 -9.46 3.32
N GLN A 62 26.21 -8.72 4.35
CA GLN A 62 25.64 -8.82 5.69
C GLN A 62 24.28 -8.13 5.75
N ALA A 63 24.18 -6.93 5.22
CA ALA A 63 22.94 -6.19 5.13
C ALA A 63 21.90 -6.93 4.27
N GLU A 64 22.31 -7.53 3.14
CA GLU A 64 21.43 -8.38 2.32
C GLU A 64 20.84 -9.53 3.14
N LYS A 65 21.68 -10.25 3.87
CA LYS A 65 21.22 -11.36 4.72
C LYS A 65 20.25 -10.91 5.82
N LEU A 66 20.48 -9.77 6.45
CA LEU A 66 19.62 -9.26 7.53
C LEU A 66 18.36 -8.58 7.01
N SER A 67 18.35 -8.20 5.74
CA SER A 67 17.18 -7.61 5.06
C SER A 67 16.15 -8.64 4.63
N ASP A 68 16.54 -9.87 4.39
CA ASP A 68 15.64 -10.98 4.07
C ASP A 68 14.96 -11.48 5.35
N VAL A 69 13.90 -10.77 5.75
CA VAL A 69 13.18 -11.03 7.01
C VAL A 69 12.11 -12.10 6.87
N ASN A 70 11.77 -12.49 5.64
CA ASN A 70 10.85 -13.59 5.37
C ASN A 70 11.56 -14.91 5.05
N GLY A 71 12.87 -14.88 4.79
CA GLY A 71 13.71 -16.04 4.55
C GLY A 71 13.56 -16.66 3.16
N ASP A 72 13.03 -15.88 2.18
CA ASP A 72 12.80 -16.41 0.81
C ASP A 72 14.02 -16.29 -0.10
N ASN A 73 15.15 -15.82 0.42
CA ASN A 73 16.42 -15.54 -0.27
C ASN A 73 16.33 -14.46 -1.35
N ALA A 74 15.32 -13.60 -1.32
CA ALA A 74 15.17 -12.48 -2.22
C ALA A 74 14.86 -11.19 -1.43
N ILE A 75 15.60 -10.12 -1.67
CA ILE A 75 15.27 -8.84 -1.07
C ILE A 75 14.25 -8.14 -1.95
N THR A 76 13.06 -7.98 -1.41
CA THR A 76 11.89 -7.43 -2.11
C THR A 76 11.20 -6.35 -1.27
N ILE A 77 10.18 -5.72 -1.82
CA ILE A 77 9.34 -4.78 -1.07
C ILE A 77 8.59 -5.48 0.09
N LEU A 78 8.39 -6.80 0.00
CA LEU A 78 7.74 -7.58 1.05
C LEU A 78 8.55 -7.56 2.34
N ASP A 79 9.89 -7.63 2.27
CA ASP A 79 10.74 -7.56 3.45
C ASP A 79 10.63 -6.20 4.15
N ALA A 80 10.62 -5.12 3.37
CA ALA A 80 10.37 -3.80 3.90
C ALA A 80 8.99 -3.71 4.59
N THR A 81 7.97 -4.32 4.00
CA THR A 81 6.61 -4.36 4.56
C THR A 81 6.56 -5.16 5.86
N ILE A 82 7.23 -6.30 5.93
CA ILE A 82 7.29 -7.13 7.14
C ILE A 82 8.02 -6.38 8.28
N ILE A 83 9.10 -5.66 7.98
CA ILE A 83 9.74 -4.78 8.96
C ILE A 83 8.76 -3.72 9.49
N GLN A 84 7.96 -3.13 8.62
CA GLN A 84 6.94 -2.15 9.02
C GLN A 84 5.85 -2.78 9.90
N GLN A 85 5.38 -3.99 9.57
CA GLN A 85 4.43 -4.74 10.39
C GLN A 85 4.97 -5.07 11.77
N PHE A 86 6.25 -5.43 11.87
CA PHE A 86 6.94 -5.65 13.13
C PHE A 86 6.99 -4.38 13.98
N LEU A 87 7.36 -3.26 13.38
CA LEU A 87 7.42 -1.96 14.06
C LEU A 87 6.04 -1.47 14.51
N ALA A 88 4.99 -1.82 13.77
CA ALA A 88 3.60 -1.52 14.12
C ALA A 88 3.01 -2.48 15.17
N ASN A 89 3.77 -3.44 15.69
CA ASN A 89 3.34 -4.51 16.60
C ASN A 89 2.21 -5.39 16.02
N HIS A 90 2.15 -5.54 14.71
CA HIS A 90 1.24 -6.47 14.04
C HIS A 90 1.81 -7.90 14.05
N ILE A 91 3.11 -8.03 14.14
CA ILE A 91 3.83 -9.29 14.35
C ILE A 91 4.84 -9.10 15.48
N ASP A 92 5.06 -10.13 16.28
CA ASP A 92 5.98 -10.08 17.42
C ASP A 92 7.42 -10.46 17.05
N LYS A 93 7.61 -11.08 15.90
CA LYS A 93 8.90 -11.55 15.38
C LYS A 93 8.83 -11.67 13.85
N PHE A 94 9.99 -11.63 13.21
CA PHE A 94 10.08 -11.86 11.78
C PHE A 94 9.87 -13.34 11.43
N PRO A 95 9.29 -13.66 10.26
CA PRO A 95 9.15 -15.06 9.81
C PRO A 95 10.47 -15.84 9.84
N VAL A 96 11.58 -15.25 9.43
CA VAL A 96 12.91 -15.85 9.47
C VAL A 96 13.39 -16.21 10.90
N GLN A 97 12.84 -15.59 11.95
CA GLN A 97 13.15 -15.83 13.37
C GLN A 97 12.24 -16.93 13.98
N GLU A 98 11.14 -17.27 13.34
CA GLU A 98 10.30 -18.39 13.79
C GLU A 98 11.00 -19.72 13.66
N ASP A 99 12.01 -19.79 12.79
CA ASP A 99 12.70 -21.02 12.41
C ASP A 99 14.03 -21.29 13.12
N SER A 100 14.43 -20.52 14.14
CA SER A 100 15.71 -20.79 14.85
C SER A 100 15.74 -22.13 15.64
N ASP A 101 14.60 -22.84 15.70
CA ASP A 101 14.51 -24.20 16.28
C ASP A 101 14.12 -25.28 15.23
N MET A 102 14.00 -24.91 13.95
CA MET A 102 13.69 -25.80 12.84
C MET A 102 14.92 -26.05 11.95
N THR A 103 15.80 -26.90 12.39
CA THR A 103 16.88 -27.47 11.56
C THR A 103 16.35 -28.44 10.48
N LYS A 104 15.20 -28.16 9.87
CA LYS A 104 14.72 -28.64 8.57
C LYS A 104 13.40 -27.96 8.26
N VAL A 105 13.42 -26.86 7.53
CA VAL A 105 12.24 -26.48 6.72
C VAL A 105 12.00 -27.65 5.77
N ASP A 106 10.82 -28.27 5.82
CA ASP A 106 10.45 -29.22 4.77
C ASP A 106 10.42 -28.41 3.47
N PRO A 107 11.32 -28.66 2.51
CA PRO A 107 11.36 -27.91 1.28
C PRO A 107 10.11 -28.10 0.42
N VAL A 108 9.24 -29.02 0.83
CA VAL A 108 7.96 -29.30 0.18
C VAL A 108 6.89 -28.38 0.75
N VAL A 109 6.49 -27.39 -0.03
CA VAL A 109 5.57 -26.34 0.39
C VAL A 109 4.25 -26.45 -0.38
N ASP A 110 3.18 -26.07 0.29
CA ASP A 110 1.84 -25.99 -0.27
C ASP A 110 1.63 -24.66 -1.01
N PHE A 111 1.09 -24.77 -2.21
CA PHE A 111 0.71 -23.65 -3.06
C PHE A 111 -0.74 -23.79 -3.51
N TYR A 112 -1.33 -22.70 -3.96
CA TYR A 112 -2.72 -22.65 -4.37
C TYR A 112 -2.86 -22.02 -5.75
N PHE A 113 -3.84 -22.50 -6.54
CA PHE A 113 -4.19 -21.94 -7.83
C PHE A 113 -5.70 -21.79 -7.95
N SER A 114 -6.18 -20.57 -8.20
CA SER A 114 -7.57 -20.29 -8.49
C SER A 114 -7.84 -20.36 -9.99
N ASN A 115 -8.76 -21.22 -10.37
CA ASN A 115 -9.16 -21.41 -11.77
C ASN A 115 -10.15 -20.31 -12.21
N ASN A 116 -9.71 -19.07 -12.19
CA ASN A 116 -10.49 -17.90 -12.64
C ASN A 116 -10.82 -17.95 -14.14
N ARG A 117 -10.10 -18.75 -14.93
CA ARG A 117 -10.35 -18.97 -16.37
C ARG A 117 -11.41 -20.03 -16.62
N LYS A 118 -11.93 -20.69 -15.58
CA LYS A 118 -12.91 -21.76 -15.65
C LYS A 118 -12.53 -22.89 -16.62
N TRP A 119 -11.25 -23.22 -16.65
CA TRP A 119 -10.74 -24.34 -17.43
C TRP A 119 -11.35 -25.65 -16.92
N LYS A 120 -11.71 -26.54 -17.85
CA LYS A 120 -12.26 -27.86 -17.51
C LYS A 120 -11.23 -28.80 -16.87
N GLN A 121 -9.97 -28.63 -17.24
CA GLN A 121 -8.82 -29.30 -16.69
C GLN A 121 -7.74 -28.27 -16.42
N CYS A 122 -7.10 -28.36 -15.28
CA CYS A 122 -6.00 -27.50 -14.89
C CYS A 122 -4.78 -28.36 -14.59
N TYR A 123 -3.67 -28.00 -15.17
CA TYR A 123 -2.38 -28.62 -14.92
C TYR A 123 -1.43 -27.57 -14.34
N VAL A 124 -0.54 -28.03 -13.48
CA VAL A 124 0.58 -27.25 -12.97
C VAL A 124 1.88 -27.91 -13.43
N TYR A 125 2.68 -27.15 -14.14
CA TYR A 125 4.01 -27.57 -14.60
C TYR A 125 5.05 -26.81 -13.79
N ILE A 126 5.83 -27.51 -13.00
CA ILE A 126 6.83 -27.00 -12.06
C ILE A 126 8.19 -27.49 -12.53
N TYR A 127 9.18 -26.63 -12.60
CA TYR A 127 10.50 -26.98 -13.10
C TYR A 127 11.61 -26.10 -12.50
N ASN A 128 12.85 -26.53 -12.70
CA ASN A 128 14.05 -25.80 -12.37
C ASN A 128 14.51 -24.98 -13.58
N SER A 129 14.66 -23.67 -13.44
CA SER A 129 15.03 -22.79 -14.56
C SER A 129 16.48 -22.96 -15.03
N GLU A 130 17.37 -23.44 -14.16
CA GLU A 130 18.79 -23.62 -14.49
C GLU A 130 19.01 -24.95 -15.25
N THR A 131 18.34 -26.01 -14.80
CA THR A 131 18.54 -27.37 -15.38
C THR A 131 17.51 -27.73 -16.43
N GLY A 132 16.35 -27.07 -16.43
CA GLY A 132 15.20 -27.39 -17.26
C GLY A 132 14.44 -28.65 -16.79
N GLU A 133 14.83 -29.26 -15.67
CA GLU A 133 14.18 -30.49 -15.17
C GLU A 133 12.83 -30.18 -14.53
N PRO A 134 11.73 -30.82 -15.01
CA PRO A 134 10.42 -30.66 -14.42
C PRO A 134 10.15 -31.63 -13.26
N GLN A 135 9.27 -31.24 -12.34
CA GLN A 135 8.72 -32.14 -11.34
C GLN A 135 7.90 -33.28 -11.98
N THR A 136 7.18 -32.96 -13.03
CA THR A 136 6.38 -33.90 -13.85
C THR A 136 6.44 -33.48 -15.31
N ALA A 137 6.56 -34.44 -16.23
CA ALA A 137 6.60 -34.13 -17.65
C ALA A 137 5.39 -33.32 -18.13
N TRP A 138 5.59 -32.50 -19.15
CA TRP A 138 4.50 -31.68 -19.73
C TRP A 138 3.26 -32.52 -20.07
N PRO A 139 2.02 -32.05 -19.76
CA PRO A 139 1.63 -30.72 -19.31
C PRO A 139 1.77 -30.48 -17.80
N GLY A 140 2.41 -31.36 -17.06
CA GLY A 140 2.57 -31.26 -15.62
C GLY A 140 1.55 -32.10 -14.84
N MET A 141 1.39 -31.81 -13.58
CA MET A 141 0.48 -32.49 -12.68
C MET A 141 -0.96 -32.00 -12.90
N LEU A 142 -1.91 -32.91 -13.08
CA LEU A 142 -3.34 -32.58 -13.12
C LEU A 142 -3.82 -32.15 -11.73
N LEU A 143 -4.35 -30.95 -11.62
CA LEU A 143 -4.94 -30.45 -10.39
C LEU A 143 -6.33 -31.06 -10.17
N SER A 144 -6.63 -31.52 -8.96
CA SER A 144 -7.89 -32.16 -8.58
C SER A 144 -8.23 -31.88 -7.11
N GLY A 145 -9.48 -32.12 -6.72
CA GLY A 145 -9.90 -31.98 -5.33
C GLY A 145 -10.02 -30.55 -4.85
N GLY A 146 -10.18 -29.58 -5.76
CA GLY A 146 -10.31 -28.17 -5.40
C GLY A 146 -11.62 -27.84 -4.69
N SER A 147 -11.60 -26.79 -3.87
CA SER A 147 -12.77 -26.17 -3.24
C SER A 147 -13.22 -24.94 -4.02
N VAL A 148 -14.50 -24.58 -3.92
CA VAL A 148 -15.02 -23.37 -4.57
C VAL A 148 -14.90 -22.20 -3.61
N ASN A 149 -14.30 -21.11 -4.06
CA ASN A 149 -14.17 -19.86 -3.29
C ASN A 149 -15.46 -19.00 -3.39
N THR A 150 -15.46 -17.87 -2.72
CA THR A 150 -16.59 -16.92 -2.70
C THR A 150 -16.94 -16.34 -4.08
N TYR A 151 -16.01 -16.38 -5.02
CA TYR A 151 -16.19 -15.91 -6.40
C TYR A 151 -16.68 -16.99 -7.36
N GLY A 152 -17.00 -18.20 -6.86
CA GLY A 152 -17.42 -19.34 -7.67
C GLY A 152 -16.28 -19.93 -8.51
N GLU A 153 -15.06 -19.78 -8.10
CA GLU A 153 -13.86 -20.33 -8.74
C GLU A 153 -13.33 -21.53 -7.97
N THR A 154 -12.83 -22.53 -8.70
CA THR A 154 -12.24 -23.70 -8.07
C THR A 154 -10.79 -23.41 -7.71
N VAL A 155 -10.48 -23.44 -6.41
CA VAL A 155 -9.12 -23.29 -5.89
C VAL A 155 -8.52 -24.66 -5.66
N TYR A 156 -7.41 -24.93 -6.32
CA TYR A 156 -6.66 -26.17 -6.20
C TYR A 156 -5.44 -25.96 -5.32
N LYS A 157 -5.13 -26.98 -4.52
CA LYS A 157 -3.88 -27.06 -3.76
C LYS A 157 -2.89 -27.95 -4.51
N PHE A 158 -1.63 -27.58 -4.53
CA PHE A 158 -0.52 -28.39 -5.03
C PHE A 158 0.73 -28.18 -4.18
N THR A 159 1.69 -29.09 -4.29
CA THR A 159 2.94 -29.03 -3.53
C THR A 159 4.13 -28.97 -4.45
N ALA A 160 5.16 -28.27 -4.05
CA ALA A 160 6.44 -28.23 -4.74
C ALA A 160 7.62 -28.25 -3.74
N ASP A 161 8.70 -28.89 -4.14
CA ASP A 161 9.99 -28.85 -3.44
C ASP A 161 10.76 -27.60 -3.90
N THR A 162 10.70 -26.54 -3.10
CA THR A 162 11.32 -25.24 -3.42
C THR A 162 12.85 -25.27 -3.36
N SER A 163 13.45 -26.33 -2.81
CA SER A 163 14.89 -26.53 -2.91
C SER A 163 15.36 -27.03 -4.27
N LYS A 164 14.42 -27.51 -5.09
CA LYS A 164 14.69 -28.09 -6.42
C LYS A 164 14.09 -27.32 -7.57
N TYR A 165 12.98 -26.65 -7.33
CA TYR A 165 12.18 -26.00 -8.38
C TYR A 165 11.93 -24.54 -8.03
N ASP A 166 12.01 -23.69 -9.03
CA ASP A 166 11.90 -22.24 -8.88
C ASP A 166 10.88 -21.59 -9.84
N ARG A 167 10.24 -22.41 -10.73
CA ARG A 167 9.32 -21.89 -11.76
C ARG A 167 8.04 -22.72 -11.85
N VAL A 168 6.95 -22.00 -12.22
CA VAL A 168 5.63 -22.61 -12.40
C VAL A 168 4.91 -22.07 -13.64
N ILE A 169 4.20 -22.96 -14.35
CA ILE A 169 3.29 -22.63 -15.45
C ILE A 169 1.96 -23.34 -15.22
N PHE A 170 0.87 -22.60 -15.25
CA PHE A 170 -0.47 -23.17 -15.24
C PHE A 170 -1.01 -23.33 -16.65
N ASN A 171 -1.65 -24.46 -16.94
CA ASN A 171 -2.15 -24.72 -18.28
C ASN A 171 -3.40 -25.62 -18.29
N ASN A 172 -4.07 -25.68 -19.46
CA ASN A 172 -5.22 -26.55 -19.66
C ASN A 172 -4.98 -27.63 -20.75
N GLY A 173 -3.71 -27.86 -21.08
CA GLY A 173 -3.27 -28.77 -22.16
C GLY A 173 -3.18 -28.13 -23.53
N THR A 174 -3.84 -27.00 -23.78
CA THR A 174 -3.81 -26.27 -25.08
C THR A 174 -3.42 -24.80 -24.93
N GLY A 175 -3.78 -24.14 -23.85
CA GLY A 175 -3.38 -22.80 -23.48
C GLY A 175 -2.66 -22.81 -22.15
N GLN A 176 -1.74 -21.87 -21.95
CA GLN A 176 -0.93 -21.78 -20.75
C GLN A 176 -0.77 -20.34 -20.26
N SER A 177 -0.43 -20.18 -18.97
CA SER A 177 0.05 -18.95 -18.41
C SER A 177 1.45 -18.59 -18.92
N THR A 178 1.92 -17.41 -18.58
CA THR A 178 3.34 -17.10 -18.64
C THR A 178 4.10 -17.93 -17.61
N ASP A 179 5.38 -17.97 -17.76
CA ASP A 179 6.34 -18.56 -16.84
C ASP A 179 6.50 -17.64 -15.63
N THR A 180 6.29 -18.17 -14.41
CA THR A 180 6.23 -17.39 -13.18
C THR A 180 7.14 -17.97 -12.11
N PRO A 181 7.81 -17.15 -11.31
CA PRO A 181 8.56 -17.63 -10.15
C PRO A 181 7.68 -18.42 -9.17
N LEU A 182 8.21 -19.52 -8.66
CA LEU A 182 7.61 -20.30 -7.58
C LEU A 182 8.08 -19.70 -6.25
N THR A 183 7.31 -18.82 -5.68
CA THR A 183 7.69 -18.05 -4.48
C THR A 183 6.88 -18.52 -3.28
N VAL A 184 7.57 -18.81 -2.19
CA VAL A 184 6.94 -19.23 -0.93
C VAL A 184 6.37 -18.00 -0.21
N CYS A 185 5.06 -17.92 -0.13
CA CYS A 185 4.39 -16.96 0.76
C CYS A 185 2.94 -17.41 1.00
N ASN A 186 2.22 -16.71 1.87
CA ASN A 186 0.80 -16.99 2.20
C ASN A 186 -0.17 -16.56 1.09
N SER A 187 0.18 -16.77 -0.16
CA SER A 187 -0.57 -16.32 -1.31
C SER A 187 -0.83 -17.44 -2.29
N GLY A 188 -1.73 -17.21 -3.22
CA GLY A 188 -2.02 -18.13 -4.30
C GLY A 188 -1.77 -17.51 -5.66
N TYR A 189 -2.02 -18.29 -6.71
CA TYR A 189 -1.88 -17.86 -8.09
C TYR A 189 -3.24 -17.82 -8.77
N PHE A 190 -3.38 -16.92 -9.73
CA PHE A 190 -4.46 -16.88 -10.70
C PHE A 190 -3.95 -16.34 -12.04
N ILE A 191 -4.73 -16.45 -13.09
CA ILE A 191 -4.34 -15.92 -14.39
C ILE A 191 -5.01 -14.58 -14.63
N ASN A 192 -4.22 -13.54 -14.79
CA ASN A 192 -4.73 -12.22 -15.12
C ASN A 192 -5.60 -12.26 -16.38
N SER A 193 -6.78 -11.68 -16.31
CA SER A 193 -7.78 -11.74 -17.38
C SER A 193 -7.41 -10.93 -18.62
N THR A 194 -6.58 -9.90 -18.47
CA THR A 194 -6.23 -8.97 -19.55
C THR A 194 -5.03 -9.43 -20.36
N THR A 195 -4.08 -10.10 -19.73
CA THR A 195 -2.86 -10.51 -20.42
C THR A 195 -2.76 -12.02 -20.42
N LYS A 196 -2.47 -12.88 -20.19
CA LYS A 196 -2.24 -14.30 -19.96
C LYS A 196 -1.21 -14.48 -18.84
N ASP A 197 -0.79 -13.36 -18.27
CA ASP A 197 0.21 -13.39 -17.22
C ASP A 197 -0.33 -14.06 -15.96
N VAL A 198 0.53 -14.73 -15.25
CA VAL A 198 0.25 -15.24 -13.92
C VAL A 198 0.64 -14.17 -12.93
N ARG A 199 -0.29 -13.84 -12.06
CA ARG A 199 -0.01 -12.97 -10.93
C ARG A 199 0.13 -13.79 -9.67
N PHE A 200 1.08 -13.36 -8.86
CA PHE A 200 1.22 -13.82 -7.51
C PHE A 200 0.30 -12.98 -6.61
N ILE A 201 -0.53 -13.64 -5.80
CA ILE A 201 -1.52 -12.96 -4.97
C ILE A 201 -0.98 -12.75 -3.56
N ALA A 202 -1.06 -11.52 -3.08
CA ALA A 202 -0.64 -11.18 -1.74
C ALA A 202 -1.43 -11.92 -0.65
N ALA A 203 -0.95 -11.90 0.59
CA ALA A 203 -1.52 -12.64 1.71
C ALA A 203 -2.99 -12.31 2.02
N LEU A 204 -3.51 -11.19 1.57
CA LEU A 204 -4.92 -10.82 1.65
C LEU A 204 -5.85 -11.84 0.97
N TYR A 205 -5.35 -12.55 -0.02
CA TYR A 205 -6.07 -13.57 -0.79
C TYR A 205 -5.33 -14.90 -0.73
N PRO A 206 -5.24 -15.50 0.45
CA PRO A 206 -4.54 -16.75 0.61
C PRO A 206 -5.19 -17.77 -0.23
N PHE A 207 -5.04 -18.39 -1.07
CA PHE A 207 -5.66 -19.38 -1.99
C PHE A 207 -5.93 -18.83 -3.39
N GLY A 208 -5.29 -17.71 -3.76
CA GLY A 208 -5.32 -17.17 -5.12
C GLY A 208 -6.72 -16.92 -5.64
N GLN A 209 -7.58 -16.42 -4.77
CA GLN A 209 -8.97 -16.19 -5.14
C GLN A 209 -9.25 -14.83 -5.74
N GLU A 210 -8.29 -14.16 -6.12
CA GLU A 210 -8.22 -12.86 -6.58
C GLU A 210 -8.80 -12.47 -7.84
N LYS A 211 -9.60 -11.56 -7.82
CA LYS A 211 -9.94 -10.69 -8.91
C LYS A 211 -9.66 -9.29 -8.43
N GLU A 212 -9.10 -8.52 -9.25
CA GLU A 212 -8.73 -7.14 -8.94
C GLU A 212 -9.93 -6.19 -9.08
N GLY A 213 -11.15 -6.68 -9.21
CA GLY A 213 -12.32 -5.88 -9.59
C GLY A 213 -12.29 -5.53 -11.08
N THR A 214 -12.98 -4.47 -11.46
CA THR A 214 -13.03 -4.03 -12.87
C THR A 214 -12.78 -2.54 -12.97
N ILE A 215 -11.79 -2.14 -13.76
CA ILE A 215 -11.48 -0.74 -14.05
C ILE A 215 -12.14 -0.32 -15.36
N LYS A 216 -12.81 0.81 -15.33
CA LYS A 216 -13.32 1.50 -16.50
C LYS A 216 -12.86 2.96 -16.49
N GLN A 217 -12.28 3.41 -17.58
CA GLN A 217 -11.89 4.81 -17.76
C GLN A 217 -12.89 5.53 -18.65
N VAL A 218 -13.24 6.75 -18.27
CA VAL A 218 -14.10 7.65 -19.04
C VAL A 218 -13.50 9.05 -19.02
N ASN A 219 -13.83 9.84 -20.03
CA ASN A 219 -13.44 11.23 -20.12
C ASN A 219 -14.67 12.12 -19.99
N LEU A 220 -14.69 13.00 -19.00
CA LEU A 220 -15.76 13.98 -18.79
C LEU A 220 -15.25 15.39 -19.10
N GLU A 221 -16.08 16.21 -19.70
CA GLU A 221 -15.73 17.59 -20.00
C GLU A 221 -15.58 18.40 -18.71
N TYR A 222 -14.32 18.75 -18.38
CA TYR A 222 -13.97 19.59 -17.24
C TYR A 222 -14.18 21.06 -17.54
N SER A 223 -13.69 21.50 -18.69
CA SER A 223 -13.93 22.85 -19.22
C SER A 223 -14.00 22.78 -20.74
N LYS A 224 -14.46 23.87 -21.38
CA LYS A 224 -14.64 23.88 -22.83
C LYS A 224 -13.40 23.40 -23.60
N GLY A 225 -13.54 22.25 -24.22
CA GLY A 225 -12.48 21.63 -25.01
C GLY A 225 -11.38 20.92 -24.21
N TYR A 226 -11.54 20.78 -22.90
CA TYR A 226 -10.65 20.02 -22.04
C TYR A 226 -11.43 18.96 -21.25
N ASN A 227 -11.12 17.70 -21.50
CA ASN A 227 -11.68 16.56 -20.81
C ASN A 227 -10.72 16.07 -19.72
N LYS A 228 -11.27 15.65 -18.61
CA LYS A 228 -10.55 15.03 -17.50
C LYS A 228 -10.88 13.55 -17.47
N ARG A 229 -9.86 12.70 -17.35
CA ARG A 229 -10.04 11.25 -17.21
C ARG A 229 -10.54 10.92 -15.79
N ILE A 230 -11.51 10.03 -15.74
CA ILE A 230 -12.07 9.45 -14.54
C ILE A 230 -11.86 7.95 -14.62
N THR A 231 -11.18 7.38 -13.64
CA THR A 231 -10.97 5.94 -13.51
C THR A 231 -11.92 5.38 -12.47
N ILE A 232 -12.80 4.50 -12.86
CA ILE A 232 -13.83 3.92 -11.99
C ILE A 232 -13.49 2.44 -11.79
N TRP A 233 -13.18 2.08 -10.56
CA TRP A 233 -12.99 0.71 -10.14
C TRP A 233 -14.27 0.20 -9.46
N THR A 234 -14.76 -0.97 -9.90
CA THR A 234 -15.87 -1.66 -9.28
C THR A 234 -15.41 -2.96 -8.61
N PRO A 235 -15.90 -3.26 -7.39
CA PRO A 235 -15.43 -4.40 -6.63
C PRO A 235 -15.80 -5.74 -7.29
N VAL A 236 -15.11 -6.77 -6.85
CA VAL A 236 -15.42 -8.14 -7.25
C VAL A 236 -16.89 -8.47 -6.97
N GLY A 237 -17.53 -9.09 -7.94
CA GLY A 237 -18.97 -9.43 -7.85
C GLY A 237 -19.92 -8.27 -8.10
N TYR A 238 -19.44 -7.12 -8.55
CA TYR A 238 -20.32 -6.05 -9.04
C TYR A 238 -21.08 -6.52 -10.28
N ASP A 239 -22.41 -6.44 -10.24
CA ASP A 239 -23.28 -6.67 -11.39
C ASP A 239 -24.16 -5.43 -11.62
N ALA A 240 -23.99 -4.78 -12.76
CA ALA A 240 -24.77 -3.61 -13.15
C ALA A 240 -26.28 -3.92 -13.32
N ASN A 241 -26.66 -5.19 -13.49
CA ASN A 241 -28.05 -5.64 -13.63
C ASN A 241 -28.72 -5.93 -12.29
N ASP A 242 -27.96 -6.19 -11.23
CA ASP A 242 -28.48 -6.38 -9.87
C ASP A 242 -28.80 -5.02 -9.24
N LYS A 243 -30.04 -4.55 -9.46
CA LYS A 243 -30.48 -3.25 -8.96
C LYS A 243 -30.79 -3.23 -7.46
N ASP A 244 -30.84 -4.38 -6.83
CA ASP A 244 -31.10 -4.49 -5.38
C ASP A 244 -29.79 -4.29 -4.59
N LYS A 245 -28.65 -4.67 -5.16
CA LYS A 245 -27.34 -4.45 -4.55
C LYS A 245 -26.80 -3.06 -4.87
N LYS A 246 -26.57 -2.26 -3.84
CA LYS A 246 -26.09 -0.88 -3.92
C LYS A 246 -24.74 -0.75 -3.20
N TYR A 247 -23.90 0.12 -3.72
CA TYR A 247 -22.52 0.30 -3.27
C TYR A 247 -22.28 1.73 -2.82
N SER A 248 -21.56 1.90 -1.72
CA SER A 248 -20.98 3.18 -1.34
C SER A 248 -19.93 3.60 -2.36
N VAL A 249 -19.69 4.90 -2.48
CA VAL A 249 -18.72 5.45 -3.44
C VAL A 249 -17.66 6.25 -2.73
N LEU A 250 -16.40 5.95 -3.01
CA LEU A 250 -15.27 6.76 -2.58
C LEU A 250 -14.69 7.51 -3.79
N TYR A 251 -14.78 8.81 -3.78
CA TYR A 251 -14.15 9.69 -4.75
C TYR A 251 -12.74 10.05 -4.27
N MET A 252 -11.75 9.97 -5.15
CA MET A 252 -10.36 10.27 -4.78
C MET A 252 -9.70 11.17 -5.81
N THR A 253 -8.99 12.17 -5.33
CA THR A 253 -8.13 13.02 -6.15
C THR A 253 -6.89 12.25 -6.63
N ASP A 254 -6.17 12.79 -7.60
CA ASP A 254 -4.96 12.16 -8.15
C ASP A 254 -5.20 10.73 -8.67
N GLY A 255 -6.28 10.55 -9.42
CA GLY A 255 -6.80 9.25 -9.87
C GLY A 255 -5.80 8.35 -10.60
N GLN A 256 -4.76 8.94 -11.19
CA GLN A 256 -3.69 8.21 -11.87
C GLN A 256 -2.78 7.42 -10.91
N ASN A 257 -2.82 7.69 -9.59
CA ASN A 257 -1.93 7.06 -8.60
C ASN A 257 -2.62 5.95 -7.77
N LEU A 258 -3.86 5.57 -8.09
CA LEU A 258 -4.67 4.75 -7.18
C LEU A 258 -4.55 3.25 -7.42
N PHE A 259 -4.36 2.78 -8.67
CA PHE A 259 -4.59 1.39 -9.07
C PHE A 259 -3.43 0.73 -9.82
N GLY A 260 -2.24 1.29 -9.82
CA GLY A 260 -1.04 0.71 -10.46
C GLY A 260 -1.12 0.45 -11.98
N THR A 261 -2.20 0.84 -12.63
CA THR A 261 -2.48 0.49 -14.04
C THR A 261 -2.03 1.54 -15.05
N ASP A 262 -1.54 2.67 -14.60
CA ASP A 262 -1.16 3.80 -15.44
C ASP A 262 0.36 3.93 -15.55
N GLU A 263 0.88 4.02 -16.78
CA GLU A 263 2.31 4.28 -17.03
C GLU A 263 2.78 5.63 -16.45
N ASN A 264 1.86 6.54 -16.16
CA ASN A 264 2.11 7.84 -15.51
C ASN A 264 1.88 7.83 -14.00
N CYS A 265 1.56 6.68 -13.44
CA CYS A 265 1.41 6.48 -12.01
C CYS A 265 2.73 6.82 -11.28
N SER A 266 2.63 7.26 -10.04
CA SER A 266 3.76 7.24 -9.11
C SER A 266 4.41 5.86 -9.10
N PRO A 267 5.73 5.76 -8.87
CA PRO A 267 6.39 4.45 -8.73
C PRO A 267 5.75 3.56 -7.65
N ASN A 268 5.01 4.18 -6.73
CA ASN A 268 4.19 3.50 -5.74
C ASN A 268 2.74 3.91 -5.95
N GLU A 269 1.83 2.96 -5.86
CA GLU A 269 0.39 3.21 -5.85
C GLU A 269 -0.17 3.25 -4.42
N TRP A 270 -1.44 3.66 -4.30
CA TRP A 270 -2.12 3.70 -3.01
C TRP A 270 -2.70 2.34 -2.56
N GLU A 271 -2.62 1.31 -3.40
CA GLU A 271 -3.21 0.00 -3.12
C GLU A 271 -4.69 0.09 -2.67
N VAL A 272 -5.47 0.94 -3.35
CA VAL A 272 -6.85 1.25 -2.94
C VAL A 272 -7.77 0.06 -3.15
N ASP A 273 -7.64 -0.62 -4.27
CA ASP A 273 -8.42 -1.81 -4.61
C ASP A 273 -8.06 -3.00 -3.71
N GLU A 274 -6.79 -3.22 -3.39
CA GLU A 274 -6.35 -4.22 -2.41
C GLU A 274 -6.94 -3.93 -1.04
N THR A 275 -6.97 -2.66 -0.62
CA THR A 275 -7.59 -2.26 0.64
C THR A 275 -9.08 -2.56 0.66
N VAL A 276 -9.82 -2.21 -0.39
CA VAL A 276 -11.25 -2.50 -0.47
C VAL A 276 -11.52 -4.00 -0.51
N LEU A 277 -10.69 -4.75 -1.24
CA LEU A 277 -10.80 -6.20 -1.30
C LEU A 277 -10.54 -6.84 0.08
N SER A 278 -9.53 -6.38 0.80
CA SER A 278 -9.26 -6.81 2.17
C SER A 278 -10.42 -6.50 3.12
N TYR A 279 -11.00 -5.31 2.99
CA TYR A 279 -12.17 -4.88 3.74
C TYR A 279 -13.38 -5.80 3.48
N MET A 280 -13.63 -6.19 2.23
CA MET A 280 -14.68 -7.15 1.87
C MET A 280 -14.45 -8.53 2.47
N GLN A 281 -13.21 -9.00 2.53
CA GLN A 281 -12.86 -10.28 3.16
C GLN A 281 -13.16 -10.31 4.66
N ASN A 282 -13.04 -9.17 5.33
CA ASN A 282 -13.35 -9.02 6.75
C ASN A 282 -14.85 -8.77 7.00
N GLY A 283 -15.70 -8.96 5.99
CA GLY A 283 -17.16 -8.87 6.11
C GLY A 283 -17.73 -7.48 5.78
N GLY A 284 -16.90 -6.57 5.27
CA GLY A 284 -17.37 -5.27 4.78
C GLY A 284 -18.07 -5.39 3.42
N ASP A 285 -18.92 -4.42 3.12
CA ASP A 285 -19.55 -4.31 1.80
C ASP A 285 -18.54 -3.81 0.76
N GLY A 286 -18.75 -4.16 -0.51
CA GLY A 286 -17.95 -3.63 -1.60
C GLY A 286 -18.16 -2.12 -1.78
N ILE A 287 -17.11 -1.43 -2.20
CA ILE A 287 -17.11 0.02 -2.45
C ILE A 287 -16.74 0.26 -3.90
N ILE A 288 -17.40 1.19 -4.56
CA ILE A 288 -16.96 1.71 -5.85
C ILE A 288 -15.94 2.82 -5.59
N VAL A 289 -14.77 2.74 -6.23
CA VAL A 289 -13.76 3.79 -6.13
C VAL A 289 -13.68 4.57 -7.42
N VAL A 290 -13.67 5.89 -7.31
CA VAL A 290 -13.68 6.83 -8.44
C VAL A 290 -12.45 7.73 -8.35
N GLY A 291 -11.43 7.40 -9.11
CA GLY A 291 -10.22 8.21 -9.23
C GLY A 291 -10.40 9.34 -10.24
N ILE A 292 -10.13 10.57 -9.83
CA ILE A 292 -10.27 11.77 -10.64
C ILE A 292 -8.88 12.33 -10.91
N ASP A 293 -8.44 12.28 -12.17
CA ASP A 293 -7.10 12.74 -12.53
C ASP A 293 -6.89 14.23 -12.23
N ASN A 294 -5.68 14.58 -11.86
CA ASN A 294 -5.26 15.96 -11.75
C ASN A 294 -4.81 16.53 -13.11
N ALA A 295 -4.52 17.82 -13.15
CA ALA A 295 -4.08 18.52 -14.37
C ALA A 295 -2.55 18.49 -14.58
N ASN A 296 -1.83 17.49 -14.08
CA ASN A 296 -0.37 17.35 -14.21
C ASN A 296 0.38 18.62 -13.79
N ALA A 297 1.01 19.33 -14.72
CA ALA A 297 1.79 20.54 -14.43
C ALA A 297 0.99 21.66 -13.74
N LYS A 298 -0.34 21.61 -13.76
CA LYS A 298 -1.22 22.57 -13.07
C LYS A 298 -1.86 21.98 -11.81
N ARG A 299 -1.43 20.80 -11.38
CA ARG A 299 -1.99 20.07 -10.24
C ARG A 299 -2.10 20.97 -9.01
N ASP A 300 -1.01 21.65 -8.63
CA ASP A 300 -0.99 22.44 -7.40
C ASP A 300 -1.99 23.58 -7.42
N SER A 301 -2.12 24.31 -8.54
CA SER A 301 -3.12 25.37 -8.64
C SER A 301 -4.56 24.82 -8.71
N GLU A 302 -4.76 23.68 -9.35
CA GLU A 302 -6.06 23.02 -9.50
C GLU A 302 -6.57 22.44 -8.19
N LEU A 303 -5.67 21.83 -7.40
CA LEU A 303 -6.00 21.22 -6.12
C LEU A 303 -5.67 22.12 -4.92
N THR A 304 -5.80 23.44 -5.12
CA THR A 304 -5.69 24.44 -4.06
C THR A 304 -7.00 25.21 -3.96
N PRO A 305 -7.72 25.14 -2.81
CA PRO A 305 -8.96 25.86 -2.57
C PRO A 305 -8.79 27.38 -2.71
N ASP A 306 -9.81 28.09 -3.16
CA ASP A 306 -9.82 29.58 -3.16
C ASP A 306 -10.48 30.09 -1.87
N ILE A 307 -9.76 29.98 -0.75
CA ILE A 307 -10.24 30.44 0.58
C ILE A 307 -9.51 31.70 1.09
N GLY A 308 -8.55 32.20 0.34
CA GLY A 308 -7.75 33.35 0.67
C GLY A 308 -6.41 33.38 -0.06
N ASP A 309 -5.54 34.32 0.31
CA ASP A 309 -4.22 34.44 -0.29
C ASP A 309 -3.32 33.27 0.17
N VAL A 310 -2.80 32.51 -0.78
CA VAL A 310 -1.79 31.46 -0.51
C VAL A 310 -0.51 32.10 0.02
N ILE A 311 0.04 31.53 1.10
CA ILE A 311 1.30 32.02 1.69
C ILE A 311 2.42 31.98 0.64
N PRO A 312 3.07 33.14 0.32
CA PRO A 312 4.02 33.23 -0.79
C PRO A 312 5.18 32.18 -0.74
N LYS A 313 5.61 31.81 0.45
CA LYS A 313 6.67 30.79 0.66
C LYS A 313 6.30 29.44 0.06
N TYR A 314 5.02 29.09 0.05
CA TYR A 314 4.52 27.79 -0.38
C TYR A 314 3.91 27.79 -1.78
N ASN A 315 3.89 28.96 -2.42
CA ASN A 315 3.37 29.09 -3.77
C ASN A 315 4.46 28.81 -4.81
N ASN A 316 4.88 27.56 -4.92
CA ASN A 316 5.93 27.14 -5.85
C ASN A 316 5.53 27.25 -7.33
N GLY A 317 4.23 27.23 -7.62
CA GLY A 317 3.69 27.35 -8.98
C GLY A 317 3.51 28.78 -9.46
N GLY A 318 3.72 29.78 -8.58
CA GLY A 318 3.55 31.20 -8.89
C GLY A 318 2.09 31.58 -9.23
N PHE A 319 1.11 30.76 -8.87
CA PHE A 319 -0.30 31.09 -9.06
C PHE A 319 -0.77 32.03 -7.95
N LYS A 320 -1.52 33.08 -8.33
CA LYS A 320 -1.97 34.08 -7.37
C LYS A 320 -3.06 33.55 -6.43
N ASN A 321 -3.98 32.76 -6.97
CA ASN A 321 -5.08 32.08 -6.25
C ASN A 321 -5.20 30.66 -6.73
N GLY A 322 -5.63 29.74 -5.86
CA GLY A 322 -6.03 28.39 -6.24
C GLY A 322 -7.25 28.39 -7.18
N THR A 323 -7.44 27.30 -7.88
CA THR A 323 -8.62 27.08 -8.74
C THR A 323 -9.43 25.89 -8.30
N GLY A 324 -9.30 25.47 -7.03
CA GLY A 324 -9.97 24.30 -6.44
C GLY A 324 -11.49 24.36 -6.56
N GLN A 325 -12.09 25.56 -6.51
CA GLN A 325 -13.54 25.67 -6.72
C GLN A 325 -14.00 25.06 -8.05
N ALA A 326 -13.24 25.26 -9.14
CA ALA A 326 -13.61 24.67 -10.43
C ALA A 326 -13.49 23.13 -10.42
N TYR A 327 -12.53 22.61 -9.65
CA TYR A 327 -12.40 21.16 -9.46
C TYR A 327 -13.53 20.62 -8.56
N ALA A 328 -13.88 21.31 -7.50
CA ALA A 328 -15.03 20.97 -6.64
C ALA A 328 -16.34 20.93 -7.44
N ASP A 329 -16.63 21.99 -8.23
CA ASP A 329 -17.80 22.06 -9.11
C ASP A 329 -17.81 20.88 -10.10
N PHE A 330 -16.66 20.53 -10.67
CA PHE A 330 -16.56 19.40 -11.58
C PHE A 330 -16.88 18.06 -10.88
N VAL A 331 -16.35 17.84 -9.69
CA VAL A 331 -16.64 16.63 -8.91
C VAL A 331 -18.13 16.52 -8.63
N VAL A 332 -18.72 17.60 -8.12
CA VAL A 332 -20.10 17.61 -7.63
C VAL A 332 -21.12 17.63 -8.79
N ASP A 333 -20.88 18.43 -9.83
CA ASP A 333 -21.86 18.66 -10.89
C ASP A 333 -21.71 17.72 -12.09
N LYS A 334 -20.55 17.05 -12.22
CA LYS A 334 -20.29 16.17 -13.37
C LYS A 334 -19.94 14.74 -12.96
N VAL A 335 -18.97 14.56 -12.05
CA VAL A 335 -18.48 13.21 -11.72
C VAL A 335 -19.51 12.44 -10.90
N ILE A 336 -20.03 13.00 -9.81
CA ILE A 336 -21.06 12.35 -8.98
C ILE A 336 -22.28 11.97 -9.81
N PRO A 337 -22.93 12.89 -10.56
CA PRO A 337 -24.09 12.52 -11.38
C PRO A 337 -23.79 11.45 -12.43
N TYR A 338 -22.60 11.47 -13.04
CA TYR A 338 -22.22 10.45 -14.00
C TYR A 338 -22.14 9.06 -13.33
N VAL A 339 -21.52 8.97 -12.15
CA VAL A 339 -21.38 7.71 -11.42
C VAL A 339 -22.75 7.18 -11.00
N GLU A 340 -23.61 8.01 -10.42
CA GLU A 340 -24.94 7.64 -9.97
C GLU A 340 -25.86 7.20 -11.10
N GLN A 341 -25.71 7.77 -12.30
CA GLN A 341 -26.51 7.37 -13.47
C GLN A 341 -26.06 6.05 -14.09
N ASN A 342 -24.77 5.69 -13.93
CA ASN A 342 -24.18 4.56 -14.64
C ASN A 342 -23.85 3.36 -13.75
N TYR A 343 -23.89 3.52 -12.41
CA TYR A 343 -23.53 2.47 -11.45
C TYR A 343 -24.60 2.31 -10.37
N ASN A 344 -24.63 1.16 -9.74
CA ASN A 344 -25.56 0.85 -8.66
C ASN A 344 -25.03 1.43 -7.33
N THR A 345 -25.26 2.69 -7.06
CA THR A 345 -24.79 3.39 -5.87
C THR A 345 -25.86 3.51 -4.79
N ASN A 346 -25.46 3.54 -3.51
CA ASN A 346 -26.27 4.01 -2.40
C ASN A 346 -25.97 5.50 -2.12
N ASP A 347 -26.50 6.04 -1.03
CA ASP A 347 -26.34 7.46 -0.68
C ASP A 347 -25.07 7.75 0.13
N ILE A 348 -24.26 6.72 0.48
CA ILE A 348 -23.02 6.89 1.25
C ILE A 348 -21.87 7.26 0.31
N ARG A 349 -21.27 8.42 0.53
CA ARG A 349 -20.16 8.94 -0.27
C ARG A 349 -19.01 9.40 0.59
N GLY A 350 -17.81 9.05 0.18
CA GLY A 350 -16.57 9.60 0.73
C GLY A 350 -15.82 10.39 -0.32
N ILE A 351 -14.98 11.31 0.14
CA ILE A 351 -13.96 11.98 -0.67
C ILE A 351 -12.62 11.94 0.05
N ALA A 352 -11.56 11.57 -0.66
CA ALA A 352 -10.22 11.47 -0.07
C ALA A 352 -9.12 11.88 -1.05
N GLY A 353 -7.96 12.21 -0.51
CA GLY A 353 -6.77 12.52 -1.28
C GLY A 353 -5.58 12.86 -0.41
N SER A 354 -4.43 13.07 -1.04
CA SER A 354 -3.18 13.38 -0.35
C SER A 354 -2.55 14.68 -0.81
N SER A 355 -1.76 15.32 0.07
CA SER A 355 -0.99 16.51 -0.25
C SER A 355 -1.91 17.65 -0.71
N SER A 356 -1.69 18.20 -1.92
CA SER A 356 -2.63 19.14 -2.56
C SER A 356 -4.01 18.48 -2.76
N GLY A 357 -4.07 17.20 -3.10
CA GLY A 357 -5.34 16.45 -3.17
C GLY A 357 -6.01 16.28 -1.81
N GLY A 358 -5.24 16.21 -0.72
CA GLY A 358 -5.76 16.13 0.65
C GLY A 358 -6.44 17.42 1.11
N ILE A 359 -5.84 18.58 0.86
CA ILE A 359 -6.47 19.87 1.16
C ILE A 359 -7.71 20.11 0.28
N GLU A 360 -7.66 19.70 -1.00
CA GLU A 360 -8.79 19.85 -1.90
C GLU A 360 -9.94 18.92 -1.53
N SER A 361 -9.66 17.66 -1.18
CA SER A 361 -10.67 16.73 -0.68
C SER A 361 -11.35 17.23 0.61
N PHE A 362 -10.57 17.82 1.52
CA PHE A 362 -11.11 18.48 2.70
C PHE A 362 -12.02 19.65 2.32
N TYR A 363 -11.57 20.49 1.40
CA TYR A 363 -12.36 21.65 0.93
C TYR A 363 -13.68 21.20 0.29
N ILE A 364 -13.65 20.24 -0.65
CA ILE A 364 -14.85 19.73 -1.32
C ILE A 364 -15.83 19.14 -0.31
N GLY A 365 -15.34 18.32 0.62
CA GLY A 365 -16.18 17.71 1.64
C GLY A 365 -16.81 18.72 2.60
N MET A 366 -16.10 19.80 2.94
CA MET A 366 -16.63 20.88 3.78
C MET A 366 -17.64 21.76 3.06
N GLU A 367 -17.39 22.14 1.81
CA GLU A 367 -18.34 22.94 1.03
C GLU A 367 -19.62 22.18 0.69
N HIS A 368 -19.56 20.84 0.70
CA HIS A 368 -20.65 19.94 0.31
C HIS A 368 -20.92 18.86 1.37
N MET A 369 -20.94 19.23 2.67
CA MET A 369 -21.22 18.31 3.78
C MET A 369 -22.57 17.55 3.63
N ASP A 370 -23.50 18.10 2.85
CA ASP A 370 -24.78 17.44 2.53
C ASP A 370 -24.63 16.29 1.52
N LYS A 371 -23.48 16.13 0.90
CA LYS A 371 -23.21 15.12 -0.13
C LYS A 371 -22.20 14.05 0.29
N PHE A 372 -21.41 14.32 1.32
CA PHE A 372 -20.35 13.42 1.74
C PHE A 372 -20.50 13.03 3.20
N ASP A 373 -20.38 11.73 3.47
CA ASP A 373 -20.39 11.15 4.81
C ASP A 373 -18.99 11.01 5.39
N TYR A 374 -17.97 11.06 4.51
CA TYR A 374 -16.58 10.85 4.88
C TYR A 374 -15.63 11.76 4.09
N ILE A 375 -14.64 12.30 4.81
CA ILE A 375 -13.52 13.08 4.26
C ILE A 375 -12.20 12.45 4.72
N GLY A 376 -11.35 12.05 3.78
CA GLY A 376 -9.98 11.59 4.03
C GLY A 376 -8.96 12.63 3.61
N ALA A 377 -8.32 13.30 4.55
CA ALA A 377 -7.28 14.30 4.30
C ALA A 377 -5.91 13.73 4.72
N ILE A 378 -5.17 13.23 3.77
CA ILE A 378 -3.92 12.52 3.99
C ILE A 378 -2.73 13.42 3.66
N SER A 379 -1.83 13.63 4.63
CA SER A 379 -0.70 14.59 4.52
C SER A 379 -1.11 15.91 3.85
N PRO A 380 -2.23 16.53 4.28
CA PRO A 380 -2.87 17.61 3.55
C PRO A 380 -2.05 18.90 3.56
N ALA A 381 -2.04 19.61 2.45
CA ALA A 381 -1.29 20.86 2.29
C ALA A 381 -1.95 22.07 3.02
N PHE A 382 -2.42 21.87 4.25
CA PHE A 382 -3.06 22.94 5.04
C PHE A 382 -2.14 24.14 5.33
N LEU A 383 -0.83 23.93 5.24
CA LEU A 383 0.17 25.00 5.39
C LEU A 383 0.09 26.10 4.33
N LEU A 384 -0.64 25.87 3.24
CA LEU A 384 -0.86 26.89 2.19
C LEU A 384 -1.54 28.14 2.72
N TYR A 385 -2.30 28.01 3.83
CA TYR A 385 -3.02 29.10 4.47
C TYR A 385 -2.68 29.23 5.95
N ASP A 386 -2.68 30.46 6.45
CA ASP A 386 -2.45 30.71 7.87
C ASP A 386 -3.68 30.38 8.73
N LYS A 387 -3.48 30.34 10.08
CA LYS A 387 -4.55 30.06 11.05
C LYS A 387 -5.73 31.03 10.92
N ASN A 388 -5.50 32.29 10.59
CA ASN A 388 -6.57 33.27 10.47
C ASN A 388 -7.45 33.02 9.26
N THR A 389 -6.84 32.67 8.14
CA THR A 389 -7.54 32.25 6.92
C THR A 389 -8.40 31.02 7.19
N TRP A 390 -7.82 29.97 7.80
CA TRP A 390 -8.58 28.78 8.21
C TRP A 390 -9.70 29.10 9.20
N SER A 391 -9.45 29.92 10.21
CA SER A 391 -10.48 30.32 11.18
C SER A 391 -11.63 31.07 10.52
N THR A 392 -11.32 31.93 9.55
CA THR A 392 -12.34 32.67 8.76
C THR A 392 -13.15 31.71 7.91
N TYR A 393 -12.47 30.77 7.21
CA TYR A 393 -13.10 29.76 6.37
C TYR A 393 -14.05 28.87 7.20
N LEU A 394 -13.56 28.29 8.28
CA LEU A 394 -14.35 27.38 9.13
C LEU A 394 -15.55 28.08 9.80
N SER A 395 -15.48 29.41 9.99
CA SER A 395 -16.59 30.19 10.57
C SER A 395 -17.80 30.36 9.62
N LYS A 396 -17.69 29.94 8.36
CA LYS A 396 -18.81 29.95 7.43
C LYS A 396 -19.82 28.84 7.66
N PHE A 397 -19.43 27.78 8.37
CA PHE A 397 -20.22 26.56 8.52
C PHE A 397 -20.96 26.51 9.86
N ASP A 398 -22.12 25.85 9.85
CA ASP A 398 -22.89 25.54 11.03
C ASP A 398 -22.69 24.06 11.40
N PHE A 399 -22.06 23.81 12.54
CA PHE A 399 -21.75 22.48 13.06
C PHE A 399 -22.71 22.00 14.16
N THR A 400 -23.85 22.65 14.33
CA THR A 400 -24.79 22.36 15.43
C THR A 400 -25.55 21.04 15.24
N ASP A 401 -25.79 20.63 14.00
CA ASP A 401 -26.47 19.36 13.67
C ASP A 401 -25.45 18.27 13.29
N SER A 402 -24.95 17.57 14.31
CA SER A 402 -23.93 16.53 14.11
C SER A 402 -24.37 15.35 13.22
N SER A 403 -25.67 15.17 13.01
CA SER A 403 -26.18 14.09 12.15
C SER A 403 -25.95 14.33 10.67
N LYS A 404 -25.57 15.55 10.29
CA LYS A 404 -25.29 15.98 8.91
C LYS A 404 -23.83 16.22 8.65
N LEU A 405 -22.97 15.98 9.63
CA LEU A 405 -21.55 16.22 9.50
C LEU A 405 -20.81 14.97 9.06
N PRO A 406 -19.91 15.06 8.08
CA PRO A 406 -19.07 13.94 7.67
C PRO A 406 -18.12 13.50 8.77
N ARG A 407 -17.68 12.25 8.73
CA ARG A 407 -16.50 11.80 9.47
C ARG A 407 -15.25 12.30 8.79
N ILE A 408 -14.28 12.77 9.56
CA ILE A 408 -13.03 13.31 8.97
C ILE A 408 -11.83 12.57 9.54
N TYR A 409 -11.04 11.98 8.65
CA TYR A 409 -9.79 11.34 9.00
C TYR A 409 -8.63 12.21 8.50
N PHE A 410 -7.76 12.58 9.43
CA PHE A 410 -6.52 13.28 9.15
C PHE A 410 -5.35 12.33 9.38
N PHE A 411 -4.46 12.22 8.42
CA PHE A 411 -3.18 11.56 8.57
C PHE A 411 -2.06 12.51 8.21
N ASN A 412 -0.94 12.46 8.95
CA ASN A 412 0.30 13.11 8.54
C ASN A 412 1.52 12.33 9.02
N GLY A 413 2.50 12.19 8.14
CA GLY A 413 3.82 11.77 8.54
C GLY A 413 4.54 12.87 9.35
N ASN A 414 5.60 12.49 10.06
CA ASN A 414 6.48 13.44 10.74
C ASN A 414 7.92 12.94 10.76
N SER A 415 8.33 12.27 9.69
CA SER A 415 9.67 11.73 9.58
C SER A 415 10.72 12.84 9.59
N LYS A 416 11.73 12.71 10.46
CA LYS A 416 12.87 13.63 10.49
C LYS A 416 13.71 13.63 9.20
N TYR A 417 13.45 12.69 8.32
CA TYR A 417 14.14 12.53 7.04
C TYR A 417 13.33 13.08 5.86
N ASP A 418 12.13 13.60 6.14
CA ASP A 418 11.26 14.22 5.14
C ASP A 418 10.88 15.63 5.58
N SER A 419 11.55 16.61 4.98
CA SER A 419 11.32 18.01 5.30
C SER A 419 9.91 18.48 4.90
N LEU A 420 9.30 17.88 3.88
CA LEU A 420 7.95 18.24 3.46
C LEU A 420 6.93 17.78 4.49
N GLU A 421 6.99 16.52 4.95
CA GLU A 421 6.10 16.05 6.02
C GLU A 421 6.26 16.85 7.29
N GLN A 422 7.48 17.24 7.65
CA GLN A 422 7.72 18.10 8.81
C GLN A 422 7.11 19.50 8.65
N GLU A 423 7.07 20.06 7.43
CA GLU A 423 6.41 21.35 7.17
C GLU A 423 4.88 21.22 7.18
N LEU A 424 4.31 20.10 6.70
CA LEU A 424 2.86 19.85 6.68
C LEU A 424 2.31 19.57 8.08
N TYR A 425 3.06 18.83 8.88
CA TYR A 425 2.67 18.28 10.18
C TYR A 425 1.99 19.28 11.13
N PRO A 426 2.54 20.50 11.40
CA PRO A 426 1.97 21.40 12.40
C PRO A 426 0.52 21.79 12.09
N ASN A 427 0.21 22.08 10.83
CA ASN A 427 -1.14 22.49 10.45
C ASN A 427 -2.10 21.31 10.32
N ALA A 428 -1.62 20.16 9.89
CA ALA A 428 -2.43 18.94 9.83
C ALA A 428 -2.92 18.53 11.23
N VAL A 429 -2.04 18.53 12.22
CA VAL A 429 -2.41 18.21 13.62
C VAL A 429 -3.26 19.31 14.23
N ALA A 430 -2.99 20.58 13.92
CA ALA A 430 -3.75 21.69 14.48
C ALA A 430 -5.18 21.80 13.93
N MET A 431 -5.45 21.27 12.73
CA MET A 431 -6.75 21.42 12.05
C MET A 431 -7.89 20.84 12.88
N GLN A 432 -7.73 19.67 13.47
CA GLN A 432 -8.75 19.09 14.33
C GLN A 432 -9.11 20.06 15.47
N GLY A 433 -8.12 20.61 16.17
CA GLY A 433 -8.36 21.58 17.25
C GLY A 433 -9.03 22.87 16.76
N TRP A 434 -8.67 23.36 15.56
CA TRP A 434 -9.34 24.54 14.98
C TRP A 434 -10.81 24.27 14.63
N MET A 435 -11.14 23.07 14.20
CA MET A 435 -12.52 22.65 13.95
C MET A 435 -13.30 22.49 15.25
N GLU A 436 -12.69 21.91 16.28
CA GLU A 436 -13.28 21.79 17.63
C GLU A 436 -13.56 23.19 18.23
N GLU A 437 -12.65 24.15 18.06
CA GLU A 437 -12.86 25.57 18.44
C GLU A 437 -14.11 26.19 17.76
N LYS A 438 -14.52 25.64 16.60
CA LYS A 438 -15.72 26.09 15.86
C LYS A 438 -16.96 25.23 16.14
N GLY A 439 -16.85 24.20 16.99
CA GLY A 439 -17.95 23.37 17.42
C GLY A 439 -18.10 22.04 16.66
N TYR A 440 -17.13 21.68 15.81
CA TYR A 440 -17.16 20.38 15.15
C TYR A 440 -16.92 19.25 16.20
N PRO A 441 -17.76 18.19 16.23
CA PRO A 441 -17.64 17.15 17.26
C PRO A 441 -16.34 16.35 17.12
N SER A 442 -15.56 16.25 18.18
CA SER A 442 -14.32 15.44 18.19
C SER A 442 -14.56 13.96 17.89
N SER A 443 -15.75 13.45 18.22
CA SER A 443 -16.12 12.04 17.92
C SER A 443 -16.27 11.73 16.43
N LEU A 444 -16.40 12.75 15.59
CA LEU A 444 -16.47 12.62 14.13
C LEU A 444 -15.11 12.87 13.45
N MET A 445 -14.07 13.12 14.23
CA MET A 445 -12.72 13.35 13.70
C MET A 445 -11.72 12.37 14.28
N LYS A 446 -10.75 11.98 13.47
CA LYS A 446 -9.60 11.19 13.91
C LYS A 446 -8.33 11.75 13.26
N THR A 447 -7.34 12.08 14.08
CA THR A 447 -6.02 12.50 13.62
C THR A 447 -5.00 11.41 13.96
N VAL A 448 -4.28 10.93 12.97
CA VAL A 448 -3.22 9.95 13.10
C VAL A 448 -1.90 10.55 12.63
N VAL A 449 -0.85 10.34 13.42
CA VAL A 449 0.50 10.82 13.09
C VAL A 449 1.47 9.66 13.19
N ASP A 450 2.24 9.46 12.14
CA ASP A 450 3.37 8.53 12.16
C ASP A 450 4.68 9.32 12.10
N LYS A 451 5.48 9.23 13.18
CA LYS A 451 6.78 9.92 13.32
C LYS A 451 7.83 9.48 12.29
N ASP A 452 7.62 8.35 11.64
CA ASP A 452 8.57 7.74 10.70
C ASP A 452 8.06 7.81 9.25
N ALA A 453 6.77 8.09 9.04
CA ALA A 453 6.19 8.19 7.70
C ALA A 453 6.70 9.40 6.91
N THR A 454 6.98 9.14 5.63
CA THR A 454 7.41 10.11 4.63
C THR A 454 6.29 10.39 3.62
N HIS A 455 6.44 11.45 2.83
CA HIS A 455 5.42 11.94 1.88
C HIS A 455 5.39 11.11 0.61
N ASN A 456 4.74 9.96 0.66
CA ASN A 456 4.58 9.08 -0.50
C ASN A 456 3.39 8.12 -0.35
N GLU A 457 2.96 7.58 -1.48
CA GLU A 457 1.81 6.70 -1.62
C GLU A 457 1.91 5.43 -0.76
N MET A 458 3.11 4.91 -0.57
CA MET A 458 3.32 3.69 0.22
C MET A 458 2.92 3.88 1.70
N PHE A 459 3.29 5.01 2.33
CA PHE A 459 2.83 5.30 3.69
C PHE A 459 1.33 5.61 3.72
N TRP A 460 0.81 6.26 2.72
CA TRP A 460 -0.62 6.50 2.63
C TRP A 460 -1.41 5.20 2.47
N ALA A 461 -0.91 4.24 1.68
CA ALA A 461 -1.48 2.90 1.57
C ALA A 461 -1.54 2.16 2.92
N ILE A 462 -0.51 2.29 3.77
CA ILE A 462 -0.49 1.66 5.10
C ILE A 462 -1.62 2.16 6.00
N TYR A 463 -1.94 3.46 5.96
CA TYR A 463 -2.96 4.07 6.81
C TYR A 463 -4.35 4.13 6.17
N PHE A 464 -4.44 3.86 4.88
CA PHE A 464 -5.71 3.89 4.15
C PHE A 464 -6.74 2.86 4.66
N PRO A 465 -6.39 1.62 5.04
CA PRO A 465 -7.35 0.69 5.64
C PRO A 465 -8.01 1.24 6.91
N GLU A 466 -7.24 1.87 7.80
CA GLU A 466 -7.77 2.52 9.00
C GLU A 466 -8.66 3.73 8.66
N ALA A 467 -8.23 4.54 7.69
CA ALA A 467 -8.98 5.69 7.22
C ALA A 467 -10.33 5.28 6.62
N LEU A 468 -10.34 4.20 5.82
CA LEU A 468 -11.54 3.64 5.22
C LEU A 468 -12.51 3.08 6.27
N ALA A 469 -11.99 2.29 7.23
CA ALA A 469 -12.79 1.73 8.32
C ALA A 469 -13.41 2.84 9.19
N PHE A 470 -12.64 3.86 9.56
CA PHE A 470 -13.16 5.01 10.31
C PHE A 470 -14.23 5.77 9.51
N GLY A 471 -14.01 6.00 8.23
CA GLY A 471 -14.91 6.78 7.37
C GLY A 471 -16.28 6.12 7.19
N LEU A 472 -16.30 4.82 6.99
CA LEU A 472 -17.52 4.05 6.76
C LEU A 472 -18.21 3.58 8.05
N GLY A 473 -17.60 3.80 9.22
CA GLY A 473 -18.24 3.51 10.51
C GLY A 473 -18.18 2.04 10.93
N TYR A 474 -17.14 1.32 10.55
CA TYR A 474 -16.91 -0.09 10.90
C TYR A 474 -15.91 -0.27 12.02
#